data_ad911e9ea734fdf045c4ae7688c05520
#
_entry.id   ad911e9ea734fdf045c4ae7688c05520
#
_cell.length_a   1.000
_cell.length_b   1.000
_cell.length_c   1.000
_cell.angle_alpha   90.00
_cell.angle_beta   90.00
_cell.angle_gamma   90.00
#
_symmetry.space_group_name_H-M   'P 1'
#
loop_
_entity.id
_entity.type
_entity.pdbx_description
1 polymer ?
#
loop_
_entity_poly.entity_id
_entity_poly.type
_entity_poly.pdbx_seq_one_letter_code
_entity_poly.pdbx_strand_id
1 'polypeptide(L)'
;MRTRRTADKRFEYFAGMLKALGSDPRLKVIRLLIQHGEAGCCVTDIQKEIGCAASTLSHHLETLSRFGLINSRKEAQWIFYSVNFEVLKELFNFLWQDCCSRSAQLVNIQTGR
;
A
#
# COMPACT_ATOMS: atom_id res chain seq x y z
N MET A 1 -15.36 -16.27 -18.90
CA MET A 1 -15.61 -16.56 -17.51
C MET A 1 -14.34 -16.57 -16.68
N ARG A 2 -13.40 -17.41 -17.04
CA ARG A 2 -12.16 -17.48 -16.28
C ARG A 2 -11.40 -16.19 -16.30
N THR A 3 -11.32 -15.57 -17.46
CA THR A 3 -10.61 -14.32 -17.60
C THR A 3 -11.22 -13.27 -16.70
N ARG A 4 -12.56 -13.22 -16.69
CA ARG A 4 -13.25 -12.26 -15.87
C ARG A 4 -13.01 -12.55 -14.39
N ARG A 5 -13.01 -13.83 -13.99
CA ARG A 5 -12.79 -14.21 -12.62
C ARG A 5 -11.39 -13.81 -12.16
N THR A 6 -10.40 -14.01 -13.03
CA THR A 6 -9.04 -13.61 -12.73
C THR A 6 -8.94 -12.10 -12.57
N ALA A 7 -9.62 -11.37 -13.46
CA ALA A 7 -9.65 -9.91 -13.38
C ALA A 7 -10.32 -9.45 -12.08
N ASP A 8 -11.41 -10.13 -11.70
CA ASP A 8 -12.10 -9.79 -10.45
C ASP A 8 -11.18 -9.96 -9.25
N LYS A 9 -10.40 -11.05 -9.21
CA LYS A 9 -9.48 -11.29 -8.12
C LYS A 9 -8.38 -10.24 -8.07
N ARG A 10 -7.93 -9.83 -9.23
CA ARG A 10 -6.91 -8.80 -9.30
C ARG A 10 -7.45 -7.47 -8.77
N PHE A 11 -8.65 -7.11 -9.15
CA PHE A 11 -9.29 -5.91 -8.64
C PHE A 11 -9.54 -6.02 -7.15
N GLU A 12 -10.00 -7.17 -6.69
CA GLU A 12 -10.22 -7.38 -5.26
C GLU A 12 -8.93 -7.21 -4.47
N TYR A 13 -7.84 -7.72 -5.00
CA TYR A 13 -6.54 -7.64 -4.36
C TYR A 13 -6.12 -6.18 -4.17
N PHE A 14 -6.16 -5.41 -5.24
CA PHE A 14 -5.74 -4.02 -5.17
C PHE A 14 -6.75 -3.15 -4.44
N ALA A 15 -8.04 -3.46 -4.56
CA ALA A 15 -9.05 -2.74 -3.81
C ALA A 15 -8.87 -2.96 -2.31
N GLY A 16 -8.50 -4.16 -1.91
CA GLY A 16 -8.21 -4.46 -0.51
C GLY A 16 -7.04 -3.63 0.01
N MET A 17 -5.99 -3.51 -0.80
CA MET A 17 -4.86 -2.66 -0.43
C MET A 17 -5.26 -1.21 -0.23
N LEU A 18 -6.03 -0.69 -1.17
CA LEU A 18 -6.47 0.70 -1.07
C LEU A 18 -7.36 0.91 0.14
N LYS A 19 -8.19 -0.09 0.45
CA LYS A 19 -9.02 -0.03 1.63
C LYS A 19 -8.18 0.02 2.90
N ALA A 20 -7.13 -0.82 2.94
CA ALA A 20 -6.22 -0.81 4.08
C ALA A 20 -5.52 0.54 4.21
N LEU A 21 -5.13 1.13 3.08
CA LEU A 21 -4.47 2.43 3.09
C LEU A 21 -5.43 3.58 3.34
N GLY A 22 -6.73 3.37 3.17
CA GLY A 22 -7.73 4.43 3.30
C GLY A 22 -8.06 4.84 4.71
N SER A 23 -7.36 4.30 5.69
CA SER A 23 -7.53 4.68 7.10
C SER A 23 -6.48 5.73 7.44
N ASP A 24 -6.92 6.81 8.08
CA ASP A 24 -6.02 7.89 8.46
C ASP A 24 -4.80 7.35 9.23
N PRO A 25 -4.97 6.58 10.32
CA PRO A 25 -3.79 6.10 11.04
C PRO A 25 -2.93 5.13 10.23
N ARG A 26 -3.54 4.26 9.43
CA ARG A 26 -2.75 3.34 8.62
C ARG A 26 -1.98 4.06 7.54
N LEU A 27 -2.58 5.09 6.96
CA LEU A 27 -1.86 5.89 5.97
C LEU A 27 -0.68 6.60 6.62
N LYS A 28 -0.85 7.09 7.83
CA LYS A 28 0.26 7.71 8.56
C LYS A 28 1.38 6.73 8.82
N VAL A 29 1.04 5.48 9.17
CA VAL A 29 2.04 4.45 9.36
C VAL A 29 2.83 4.22 8.08
N ILE A 30 2.13 4.04 6.97
CA ILE A 30 2.80 3.78 5.69
C ILE A 30 3.72 4.94 5.33
N ARG A 31 3.26 6.18 5.49
CA ARG A 31 4.09 7.33 5.15
C ARG A 31 5.34 7.39 6.01
N LEU A 32 5.18 7.10 7.30
CA LEU A 32 6.33 7.06 8.20
C LEU A 32 7.33 5.99 7.77
N LEU A 33 6.84 4.81 7.44
CA LEU A 33 7.72 3.72 7.04
C LEU A 33 8.39 3.98 5.69
N ILE A 34 7.70 4.65 4.77
CA ILE A 34 8.33 5.05 3.52
C ILE A 34 9.52 5.96 3.80
N GLN A 35 9.37 6.89 4.73
CA GLN A 35 10.44 7.81 5.09
C GLN A 35 11.65 7.09 5.68
N HIS A 36 11.42 5.98 6.36
CA HIS A 36 12.51 5.21 6.96
C HIS A 36 13.21 4.27 5.97
N GLY A 37 12.59 4.01 4.83
CA GLY A 37 13.19 3.17 3.82
C GLY A 37 13.30 1.72 4.25
N GLU A 38 14.29 1.04 3.69
CA GLU A 38 14.44 -0.40 3.93
C GLU A 38 14.91 -0.71 5.36
N ALA A 39 15.56 0.24 6.00
CA ALA A 39 15.97 0.04 7.38
C ALA A 39 14.78 -0.18 8.30
N GLY A 40 13.68 0.46 7.98
CA GLY A 40 12.46 0.29 8.75
C GLY A 40 12.43 1.11 10.02
N CYS A 41 11.39 0.90 10.78
CA CYS A 41 11.15 1.64 12.00
C CYS A 41 10.70 0.66 13.10
N CYS A 42 11.26 0.80 14.26
CA CYS A 42 10.93 -0.02 15.41
C CYS A 42 9.50 0.27 15.86
N VAL A 43 8.79 -0.77 16.33
CA VAL A 43 7.40 -0.63 16.70
C VAL A 43 7.17 0.43 17.79
N THR A 44 8.10 0.56 18.72
CA THR A 44 7.94 1.57 19.76
C THR A 44 8.04 2.99 19.19
N ASP A 45 8.89 3.19 18.21
CA ASP A 45 9.00 4.50 17.56
C ASP A 45 7.78 4.80 16.71
N ILE A 46 7.24 3.77 16.04
CA ILE A 46 5.99 3.94 15.29
C ILE A 46 4.88 4.37 16.23
N GLN A 47 4.80 3.73 17.40
CA GLN A 47 3.76 4.05 18.36
C GLN A 47 3.85 5.48 18.83
N LYS A 48 5.07 5.94 19.11
CA LYS A 48 5.29 7.33 19.53
C LYS A 48 4.83 8.32 18.48
N GLU A 49 5.20 8.04 17.22
CA GLU A 49 4.87 8.96 16.13
C GLU A 49 3.38 8.98 15.84
N ILE A 50 2.75 7.81 15.84
CA ILE A 50 1.33 7.72 15.49
C ILE A 50 0.45 8.13 16.68
N GLY A 51 0.91 7.88 17.89
CA GLY A 51 0.21 8.34 19.09
C GLY A 51 -1.03 7.55 19.42
N CYS A 52 -1.09 6.28 19.07
CA CYS A 52 -2.23 5.45 19.40
C CYS A 52 -1.85 4.39 20.43
N ALA A 53 -2.86 3.73 20.99
CA ALA A 53 -2.62 2.66 21.96
C ALA A 53 -1.91 1.50 21.27
N ALA A 54 -1.13 0.75 22.05
CA ALA A 54 -0.36 -0.36 21.50
C ALA A 54 -1.24 -1.39 20.84
N SER A 55 -2.39 -1.72 21.41
CA SER A 55 -3.29 -2.71 20.83
C SER A 55 -3.87 -2.22 19.52
N THR A 56 -4.18 -0.94 19.44
CA THR A 56 -4.71 -0.34 18.21
C THR A 56 -3.65 -0.36 17.12
N LEU A 57 -2.42 0.01 17.46
CA LEU A 57 -1.34 -0.03 16.51
C LEU A 57 -1.10 -1.44 16.02
N SER A 58 -1.11 -2.40 16.93
CA SER A 58 -0.91 -3.81 16.58
C SER A 58 -1.94 -4.25 15.55
N HIS A 59 -3.20 -3.82 15.72
CA HIS A 59 -4.24 -4.13 14.77
C HIS A 59 -3.98 -3.50 13.41
N HIS A 60 -3.55 -2.25 13.39
CA HIS A 60 -3.22 -1.57 12.14
C HIS A 60 -2.06 -2.24 11.41
N LEU A 61 -1.02 -2.61 12.16
CA LEU A 61 0.13 -3.28 11.56
C LEU A 61 -0.27 -4.65 11.01
N GLU A 62 -1.14 -5.36 11.72
CA GLU A 62 -1.63 -6.64 11.25
C GLU A 62 -2.42 -6.50 9.97
N THR A 63 -3.27 -5.49 9.89
CA THR A 63 -4.06 -5.24 8.68
C THR A 63 -3.14 -4.95 7.51
N LEU A 64 -2.16 -4.08 7.70
CA LEU A 64 -1.22 -3.74 6.63
C LEU A 64 -0.39 -4.95 6.21
N SER A 65 0.01 -5.78 7.17
CA SER A 65 0.77 -7.00 6.87
C SER A 65 -0.07 -8.00 6.08
N ARG A 66 -1.35 -8.10 6.41
CA ARG A 66 -2.25 -9.04 5.75
C ARG A 66 -2.33 -8.77 4.26
N PHE A 67 -2.27 -7.50 3.88
CA PHE A 67 -2.31 -7.12 2.47
C PHE A 67 -0.93 -7.04 1.84
N GLY A 68 0.10 -7.46 2.57
CA GLY A 68 1.45 -7.50 2.03
C GLY A 68 2.11 -6.14 1.89
N LEU A 69 1.53 -5.11 2.50
CA LEU A 69 2.03 -3.74 2.33
C LEU A 69 3.27 -3.46 3.16
N ILE A 70 3.45 -4.19 4.26
CA ILE A 70 4.61 -4.02 5.11
C ILE A 70 5.20 -5.37 5.46
N ASN A 71 6.49 -5.36 5.76
CA ASN A 71 7.24 -6.51 6.23
C ASN A 71 7.70 -6.23 7.64
N SER A 72 7.97 -7.31 8.38
CA SER A 72 8.56 -7.16 9.70
C SER A 72 9.80 -8.02 9.80
N ARG A 73 10.72 -7.60 10.65
CA ARG A 73 11.87 -8.42 11.00
C ARG A 73 12.17 -8.20 12.47
N LYS A 74 12.73 -9.23 13.07
CA LYS A 74 13.09 -9.17 14.48
C LYS A 74 14.60 -9.09 14.61
N GLU A 75 15.07 -8.12 15.39
CA GLU A 75 16.48 -7.97 15.71
C GLU A 75 16.59 -7.88 17.22
N ALA A 76 17.18 -8.92 17.83
CA ALA A 76 17.21 -9.05 19.30
C ALA A 76 15.77 -9.04 19.82
N GLN A 77 15.44 -8.13 20.72
CA GLN A 77 14.08 -8.03 21.26
C GLN A 77 13.22 -7.02 20.49
N TRP A 78 13.77 -6.41 19.45
CA TRP A 78 13.06 -5.34 18.73
C TRP A 78 12.44 -5.86 17.46
N ILE A 79 11.25 -5.36 17.16
CA ILE A 79 10.57 -5.67 15.89
C ILE A 79 10.58 -4.40 15.05
N PHE A 80 11.11 -4.54 13.84
CA PHE A 80 11.17 -3.44 12.88
C PHE A 80 10.20 -3.72 11.75
N TYR A 81 9.49 -2.70 11.34
CA TYR A 81 8.60 -2.76 10.19
C TYR A 81 9.14 -1.90 9.07
N SER A 82 8.96 -2.36 7.85
CA SER A 82 9.34 -1.60 6.66
C SER A 82 8.27 -1.81 5.60
N VAL A 83 8.20 -0.87 4.66
CA VAL A 83 7.25 -0.98 3.56
C VAL A 83 7.75 -2.05 2.60
N ASN A 84 6.82 -2.83 2.07
CA ASN A 84 7.11 -3.72 0.96
C ASN A 84 7.02 -2.87 -0.30
N PHE A 85 8.16 -2.31 -0.72
CA PHE A 85 8.19 -1.37 -1.84
C PHE A 85 7.79 -2.03 -3.15
N GLU A 86 8.05 -3.33 -3.29
CA GLU A 86 7.65 -4.06 -4.48
C GLU A 86 6.14 -4.09 -4.62
N VAL A 87 5.45 -4.40 -3.53
CA VAL A 87 3.98 -4.47 -3.54
C VAL A 87 3.37 -3.10 -3.73
N LEU A 88 3.93 -2.09 -3.06
CA LEU A 88 3.44 -0.73 -3.21
C LEU A 88 3.58 -0.26 -4.65
N LYS A 89 4.70 -0.62 -5.27
CA LYS A 89 4.94 -0.28 -6.67
C LYS A 89 3.93 -0.98 -7.58
N GLU A 90 3.60 -2.24 -7.28
CA GLU A 90 2.57 -2.94 -8.04
C GLU A 90 1.24 -2.22 -7.99
N LEU A 91 0.87 -1.71 -6.81
CA LEU A 91 -0.38 -0.99 -6.66
C LEU A 91 -0.38 0.26 -7.52
N PHE A 92 0.70 1.04 -7.47
CA PHE A 92 0.80 2.24 -8.29
C PHE A 92 0.77 1.91 -9.77
N ASN A 93 1.49 0.86 -10.16
CA ASN A 93 1.50 0.43 -11.55
C ASN A 93 0.12 -0.01 -12.02
N PHE A 94 -0.60 -0.71 -11.16
CA PHE A 94 -1.96 -1.13 -11.49
C PHE A 94 -2.85 0.07 -11.77
N LEU A 95 -2.78 1.09 -10.91
CA LEU A 95 -3.58 2.30 -11.08
C LEU A 95 -3.20 3.07 -12.33
N TRP A 96 -1.91 3.06 -12.66
CA TRP A 96 -1.40 3.82 -13.78
C TRP A 96 -1.40 3.07 -15.09
N GLN A 97 -1.64 1.77 -15.03
CA GLN A 97 -1.62 0.90 -16.18
C GLN A 97 -2.57 1.43 -17.25
N ASP A 98 -2.10 1.46 -18.47
CA ASP A 98 -2.86 1.93 -19.61
C ASP A 98 -3.31 3.39 -19.46
N CYS A 99 -2.52 4.16 -18.72
CA CYS A 99 -2.80 5.58 -18.57
C CYS A 99 -2.98 6.22 -19.93
N CYS A 100 -4.11 6.91 -20.09
CA CYS A 100 -4.45 7.66 -21.30
C CYS A 100 -4.61 6.82 -22.56
N SER A 101 -4.66 5.50 -22.43
CA SER A 101 -4.72 4.65 -23.60
C SER A 101 -5.98 4.89 -24.43
N ARG A 102 -7.09 5.16 -23.75
CA ARG A 102 -8.34 5.42 -24.46
C ARG A 102 -8.46 6.85 -24.94
N SER A 103 -7.84 7.78 -24.20
CA SER A 103 -7.93 9.17 -24.61
C SER A 103 -7.06 9.45 -25.81
N ALA A 104 -6.12 8.56 -26.16
CA ALA A 104 -5.34 8.71 -27.37
C ALA A 104 -6.26 8.81 -28.60
N GLN A 105 -7.32 8.03 -28.63
CA GLN A 105 -8.27 8.09 -29.71
C GLN A 105 -9.08 9.38 -29.69
N LEU A 106 -9.47 9.79 -28.48
CA LEU A 106 -10.20 11.03 -28.34
C LEU A 106 -9.35 12.22 -28.70
N VAL A 107 -8.08 12.16 -28.33
CA VAL A 107 -7.15 13.22 -28.66
C VAL A 107 -6.99 13.34 -30.17
N ASN A 108 -6.88 12.23 -30.85
CA ASN A 108 -6.77 12.26 -32.30
C ASN A 108 -8.00 12.89 -32.95
N ILE A 109 -9.17 12.62 -32.42
CA ILE A 109 -10.38 13.23 -32.91
C ILE A 109 -10.38 14.72 -32.66
N GLN A 110 -9.97 15.12 -31.47
CA GLN A 110 -10.01 16.50 -31.04
C GLN A 110 -8.81 17.28 -31.51
N THR A 111 -7.71 16.62 -31.72
CA THR A 111 -6.55 17.32 -32.21
C THR A 111 -6.70 17.68 -33.64
N GLY A 112 -7.74 17.31 -34.17
CA GLY A 112 -8.09 18.09 -35.30
C GLY A 112 -7.92 19.55 -34.97
N ARG A 113 -7.86 19.83 -33.67
CA ARG A 113 -7.52 21.17 -33.23
C ARG A 113 -6.06 21.52 -33.47
#